data_135e26e3a0c0efc86387fb4a78fb3a5c
#
_entry.id   135e26e3a0c0efc86387fb4a78fb3a5c
#
_cell.length_a   1.000
_cell.length_b   1.000
_cell.length_c   1.000
_cell.angle_alpha   90.00
_cell.angle_beta   90.00
_cell.angle_gamma   90.00
#
_symmetry.space_group_name_H-M   'P 1'
#
loop_
_entity.id
_entity.type
_entity.pdbx_description
1 polymer ?
#
loop_
_entity_poly.entity_id
_entity_poly.type
_entity_poly.pdbx_seq_one_letter_code
_entity_poly.pdbx_strand_id
1 'polypeptide(L)'
;MDFDLSKKKLTDVNAFLQNIDLKSNQRDFIVKNPSGSHALCAGLQQEINVSIKGHVGYYCAGMNKNASITIDGNVGTGVAENMMSGIVHVKGNASQSAGATGHGGTLIIDGDASSRCGISMKGIDIIVKGSVGHMSAFMAQSGNLVILGDADEYLGDSIYEAKIFCLGRVKSLGADCVEKSMKKSDINSLQKILDAHEIKADASKFKRYGSERKLYNFKIDNVGSY
;
A
#
# COMPACT_ATOMS: atom_id res chain seq x y z
N MET A 1 -19.12 -11.41 -12.39
CA MET A 1 -18.60 -12.54 -13.22
C MET A 1 -17.53 -13.28 -12.45
N ASP A 2 -17.49 -14.62 -12.54
CA ASP A 2 -16.56 -15.45 -11.76
C ASP A 2 -15.50 -16.09 -12.68
N PHE A 3 -14.27 -16.09 -12.22
CA PHE A 3 -13.14 -16.82 -12.80
C PHE A 3 -12.63 -17.85 -11.79
N ASP A 4 -12.35 -19.04 -12.27
CA ASP A 4 -11.78 -20.14 -11.49
C ASP A 4 -10.40 -20.49 -12.06
N LEU A 5 -9.33 -20.18 -11.34
CA LEU A 5 -7.96 -20.42 -11.79
C LEU A 5 -7.55 -21.89 -11.76
N SER A 6 -8.37 -22.78 -11.19
CA SER A 6 -8.20 -24.22 -11.41
C SER A 6 -8.62 -24.68 -12.83
N LYS A 7 -9.36 -23.84 -13.56
CA LYS A 7 -9.95 -24.14 -14.88
C LYS A 7 -9.50 -23.17 -15.98
N LYS A 8 -9.01 -22.00 -15.62
CA LYS A 8 -8.59 -20.95 -16.56
C LYS A 8 -7.14 -20.56 -16.30
N LYS A 9 -6.42 -20.21 -17.35
CA LYS A 9 -5.07 -19.68 -17.22
C LYS A 9 -5.10 -18.28 -16.63
N LEU A 10 -4.18 -17.98 -15.74
CA LEU A 10 -4.00 -16.67 -15.14
C LEU A 10 -3.85 -15.55 -16.18
N THR A 11 -3.08 -15.81 -17.24
CA THR A 11 -2.85 -14.88 -18.34
C THR A 11 -4.14 -14.44 -19.01
N ASP A 12 -5.07 -15.38 -19.21
CA ASP A 12 -6.35 -15.10 -19.86
C ASP A 12 -7.26 -14.26 -18.95
N VAL A 13 -7.22 -14.54 -17.64
CA VAL A 13 -7.98 -13.77 -16.64
C VAL A 13 -7.44 -12.35 -16.54
N ASN A 14 -6.12 -12.17 -16.46
CA ASN A 14 -5.51 -10.83 -16.44
C ASN A 14 -5.81 -10.07 -17.73
N ALA A 15 -5.64 -10.70 -18.90
CA ALA A 15 -5.94 -10.07 -20.18
C ALA A 15 -7.40 -9.63 -20.29
N PHE A 16 -8.33 -10.44 -19.80
CA PHE A 16 -9.75 -10.08 -19.75
C PHE A 16 -9.98 -8.86 -18.85
N LEU A 17 -9.47 -8.87 -17.61
CA LEU A 17 -9.65 -7.79 -16.64
C LEU A 17 -8.99 -6.48 -17.11
N GLN A 18 -7.87 -6.55 -17.81
CA GLN A 18 -7.17 -5.38 -18.36
C GLN A 18 -7.88 -4.74 -19.56
N ASN A 19 -8.67 -5.51 -20.30
CA ASN A 19 -9.30 -5.08 -21.56
C ASN A 19 -10.83 -5.03 -21.48
N ILE A 20 -11.39 -4.85 -20.29
CA ILE A 20 -12.85 -4.76 -20.11
C ILE A 20 -13.42 -3.58 -20.88
N ASP A 21 -14.44 -3.84 -21.69
CA ASP A 21 -15.25 -2.77 -22.29
C ASP A 21 -16.14 -2.13 -21.21
N LEU A 22 -15.83 -0.88 -20.85
CA LEU A 22 -16.60 -0.10 -19.87
C LEU A 22 -18.01 0.27 -20.35
N LYS A 23 -18.37 0.02 -21.60
CA LYS A 23 -19.75 0.11 -22.07
C LYS A 23 -20.64 -0.98 -21.48
N SER A 24 -20.05 -2.11 -21.09
CA SER A 24 -20.76 -3.12 -20.29
C SER A 24 -21.02 -2.58 -18.88
N ASN A 25 -22.17 -2.91 -18.28
CA ASN A 25 -22.46 -2.55 -16.88
C ASN A 25 -21.75 -3.49 -15.88
N GLN A 26 -20.94 -4.44 -16.33
CA GLN A 26 -20.23 -5.38 -15.47
C GLN A 26 -19.03 -4.70 -14.83
N ARG A 27 -19.04 -4.59 -13.51
CA ARG A 27 -17.94 -4.00 -12.73
C ARG A 27 -17.40 -4.95 -11.68
N ASP A 28 -18.16 -5.97 -11.28
CA ASP A 28 -17.81 -6.84 -10.16
C ASP A 28 -17.35 -8.21 -10.68
N PHE A 29 -16.15 -8.62 -10.23
CA PHE A 29 -15.48 -9.84 -10.62
C PHE A 29 -15.04 -10.62 -9.39
N ILE A 30 -15.11 -11.94 -9.46
CA ILE A 30 -14.62 -12.84 -8.42
C ILE A 30 -13.60 -13.78 -9.05
N VAL A 31 -12.42 -13.87 -8.44
CA VAL A 31 -11.38 -14.82 -8.81
C VAL A 31 -11.26 -15.86 -7.71
N LYS A 32 -11.49 -17.13 -8.04
CA LYS A 32 -11.45 -18.28 -7.15
C LYS A 32 -10.21 -19.13 -7.42
N ASN A 33 -9.76 -19.86 -6.38
CA ASN A 33 -8.63 -20.80 -6.44
C ASN A 33 -7.33 -20.18 -6.98
N PRO A 34 -6.87 -19.04 -6.44
CA PRO A 34 -5.64 -18.40 -6.90
C PRO A 34 -4.39 -19.24 -6.61
N SER A 35 -4.42 -20.08 -5.57
CA SER A 35 -3.37 -21.06 -5.23
C SER A 35 -1.93 -20.49 -5.29
N GLY A 36 -1.73 -19.27 -4.75
CA GLY A 36 -0.43 -18.61 -4.75
C GLY A 36 0.02 -18.06 -6.11
N SER A 37 -0.87 -17.88 -7.07
CA SER A 37 -0.56 -17.34 -8.40
C SER A 37 0.10 -15.97 -8.30
N HIS A 38 1.16 -15.75 -9.10
CA HIS A 38 1.92 -14.50 -9.18
C HIS A 38 1.31 -13.52 -10.18
N ALA A 39 1.48 -12.21 -9.94
CA ALA A 39 1.03 -11.13 -10.82
C ALA A 39 -0.48 -11.15 -11.16
N LEU A 40 -1.31 -11.75 -10.29
CA LEU A 40 -2.76 -11.72 -10.45
C LEU A 40 -3.27 -10.29 -10.31
N CYS A 41 -4.15 -9.87 -11.23
CA CYS A 41 -4.70 -8.51 -11.31
C CYS A 41 -3.64 -7.39 -11.43
N ALA A 42 -2.46 -7.69 -12.00
CA ALA A 42 -1.46 -6.67 -12.28
C ALA A 42 -1.89 -5.78 -13.46
N GLY A 43 -1.56 -4.48 -13.40
CA GLY A 43 -1.76 -3.52 -14.49
C GLY A 43 -3.23 -3.19 -14.80
N LEU A 44 -4.14 -3.34 -13.84
CA LEU A 44 -5.54 -2.95 -14.03
C LEU A 44 -5.68 -1.44 -14.09
N GLN A 45 -6.35 -0.94 -15.12
CA GLN A 45 -6.56 0.50 -15.34
C GLN A 45 -8.03 0.93 -15.21
N GLN A 46 -8.94 -0.02 -15.16
CA GLN A 46 -10.38 0.23 -15.20
C GLN A 46 -10.97 0.37 -13.79
N GLU A 47 -12.05 1.14 -13.67
CA GLU A 47 -12.85 1.23 -12.45
C GLU A 47 -13.72 -0.02 -12.27
N ILE A 48 -13.10 -1.08 -11.77
CA ILE A 48 -13.73 -2.36 -11.49
C ILE A 48 -13.45 -2.84 -10.08
N ASN A 49 -14.30 -3.72 -9.58
CA ASN A 49 -14.13 -4.37 -8.30
C ASN A 49 -13.72 -5.83 -8.52
N VAL A 50 -12.62 -6.26 -7.92
CA VAL A 50 -12.17 -7.65 -8.01
C VAL A 50 -12.03 -8.23 -6.61
N SER A 51 -12.79 -9.30 -6.33
CA SER A 51 -12.65 -10.11 -5.11
C SER A 51 -11.85 -11.36 -5.42
N ILE A 52 -10.68 -11.52 -4.79
CA ILE A 52 -9.84 -12.72 -4.92
C ILE A 52 -10.06 -13.61 -3.70
N LYS A 53 -10.50 -14.84 -3.91
CA LYS A 53 -10.83 -15.80 -2.85
C LYS A 53 -9.68 -16.77 -2.61
N GLY A 54 -8.75 -16.39 -1.74
CA GLY A 54 -7.61 -17.20 -1.32
C GLY A 54 -6.27 -16.46 -1.39
N HIS A 55 -5.20 -17.18 -1.06
CA HIS A 55 -3.83 -16.65 -1.04
C HIS A 55 -3.27 -16.42 -2.44
N VAL A 56 -2.51 -15.33 -2.60
CA VAL A 56 -1.85 -14.98 -3.86
C VAL A 56 -0.33 -14.90 -3.68
N GLY A 57 0.38 -15.04 -4.78
CA GLY A 57 1.84 -14.97 -4.82
C GLY A 57 2.36 -13.54 -5.01
N TYR A 58 3.50 -13.41 -5.69
CA TYR A 58 4.23 -12.16 -5.86
C TYR A 58 3.52 -11.20 -6.80
N TYR A 59 3.68 -9.89 -6.57
CA TYR A 59 3.25 -8.79 -7.44
C TYR A 59 1.75 -8.76 -7.75
N CYS A 60 0.91 -9.33 -6.87
CA CYS A 60 -0.53 -9.20 -6.99
C CYS A 60 -0.94 -7.72 -6.93
N ALA A 61 -1.86 -7.31 -7.80
CA ALA A 61 -2.32 -5.92 -7.93
C ALA A 61 -1.21 -4.90 -8.21
N GLY A 62 -0.05 -5.32 -8.70
CA GLY A 62 1.02 -4.41 -9.11
C GLY A 62 0.55 -3.46 -10.20
N MET A 63 1.03 -2.19 -10.20
CA MET A 63 0.68 -1.16 -11.17
C MET A 63 -0.84 -0.90 -11.28
N ASN A 64 -1.61 -1.17 -10.22
CA ASN A 64 -3.03 -0.88 -10.20
C ASN A 64 -3.32 0.61 -10.40
N LYS A 65 -4.30 0.92 -11.24
CA LYS A 65 -4.77 2.27 -11.50
C LYS A 65 -6.29 2.25 -11.60
N ASN A 66 -6.99 2.69 -10.60
CA ASN A 66 -8.45 2.80 -10.48
C ASN A 66 -9.21 1.56 -9.95
N ALA A 67 -8.71 0.33 -10.11
CA ALA A 67 -9.45 -0.82 -9.62
C ALA A 67 -9.49 -0.88 -8.07
N SER A 68 -10.59 -1.43 -7.55
CA SER A 68 -10.73 -1.85 -6.15
C SER A 68 -10.54 -3.35 -6.07
N ILE A 69 -9.47 -3.81 -5.41
CA ILE A 69 -9.09 -5.22 -5.36
C ILE A 69 -9.09 -5.67 -3.90
N THR A 70 -9.93 -6.64 -3.56
CA THR A 70 -9.97 -7.26 -2.23
C THR A 70 -9.42 -8.68 -2.31
N ILE A 71 -8.50 -9.03 -1.41
CA ILE A 71 -7.85 -10.34 -1.35
C ILE A 71 -8.22 -11.01 -0.03
N ASP A 72 -9.02 -12.06 -0.07
CA ASP A 72 -9.43 -12.85 1.11
C ASP A 72 -8.34 -13.89 1.43
N GLY A 73 -7.15 -13.41 1.77
CA GLY A 73 -6.01 -14.28 2.07
C GLY A 73 -4.73 -13.50 2.28
N ASN A 74 -3.63 -14.23 2.43
CA ASN A 74 -2.29 -13.66 2.51
C ASN A 74 -1.74 -13.37 1.11
N VAL A 75 -0.79 -12.43 1.04
CA VAL A 75 -0.17 -12.03 -0.22
C VAL A 75 1.35 -12.18 -0.18
N GLY A 76 1.92 -12.53 -1.32
CA GLY A 76 3.36 -12.64 -1.52
C GLY A 76 4.06 -11.27 -1.60
N THR A 77 5.34 -11.29 -1.94
CA THR A 77 6.19 -10.11 -2.07
C THR A 77 5.67 -9.15 -3.13
N GLY A 78 5.73 -7.84 -2.84
CA GLY A 78 5.44 -6.78 -3.81
C GLY A 78 3.94 -6.62 -4.13
N VAL A 79 3.04 -6.93 -3.20
CA VAL A 79 1.62 -6.59 -3.40
C VAL A 79 1.46 -5.08 -3.61
N ALA A 80 0.67 -4.68 -4.60
CA ALA A 80 0.44 -3.28 -4.98
C ALA A 80 1.73 -2.50 -5.33
N GLU A 81 2.79 -3.17 -5.75
CA GLU A 81 4.01 -2.51 -6.21
C GLU A 81 3.72 -1.59 -7.39
N ASN A 82 4.31 -0.37 -7.39
CA ASN A 82 4.05 0.67 -8.38
C ASN A 82 2.56 1.05 -8.54
N MET A 83 1.75 0.87 -7.52
CA MET A 83 0.34 1.28 -7.55
C MET A 83 0.22 2.78 -7.83
N MET A 84 -0.68 3.15 -8.75
CA MET A 84 -0.89 4.53 -9.18
C MET A 84 -2.11 5.17 -8.52
N SER A 85 -3.19 4.40 -8.34
CA SER A 85 -4.43 4.83 -7.70
C SER A 85 -5.34 3.64 -7.42
N GLY A 86 -6.56 3.88 -6.90
CA GLY A 86 -7.52 2.84 -6.53
C GLY A 86 -7.28 2.31 -5.12
N ILE A 87 -7.82 1.14 -4.83
CA ILE A 87 -7.73 0.52 -3.49
C ILE A 87 -7.32 -0.94 -3.62
N VAL A 88 -6.35 -1.36 -2.81
CA VAL A 88 -6.00 -2.77 -2.64
C VAL A 88 -6.18 -3.12 -1.16
N HIS A 89 -7.04 -4.08 -0.86
CA HIS A 89 -7.35 -4.51 0.50
C HIS A 89 -7.00 -5.97 0.71
N VAL A 90 -5.99 -6.23 1.52
CA VAL A 90 -5.51 -7.56 1.93
C VAL A 90 -6.13 -7.91 3.27
N LYS A 91 -6.96 -8.96 3.32
CA LYS A 91 -7.61 -9.42 4.57
C LYS A 91 -6.69 -10.23 5.48
N GLY A 92 -5.57 -10.69 4.97
CA GLY A 92 -4.55 -11.42 5.70
C GLY A 92 -3.27 -10.62 5.88
N ASN A 93 -2.15 -11.34 5.89
CA ASN A 93 -0.80 -10.77 6.01
C ASN A 93 -0.18 -10.50 4.64
N ALA A 94 0.74 -9.55 4.59
CA ALA A 94 1.55 -9.26 3.42
C ALA A 94 3.02 -9.63 3.66
N SER A 95 3.63 -10.23 2.64
CA SER A 95 5.06 -10.51 2.63
C SER A 95 5.88 -9.23 2.39
N GLN A 96 7.14 -9.35 2.02
CA GLN A 96 8.07 -8.24 1.86
C GLN A 96 7.62 -7.22 0.80
N SER A 97 8.04 -5.97 0.98
CA SER A 97 7.92 -4.89 -0.01
C SER A 97 6.47 -4.58 -0.42
N ALA A 98 5.51 -4.75 0.49
CA ALA A 98 4.13 -4.36 0.24
C ALA A 98 4.04 -2.86 -0.06
N GLY A 99 3.37 -2.47 -1.15
CA GLY A 99 3.22 -1.08 -1.57
C GLY A 99 4.51 -0.39 -2.05
N ALA A 100 5.54 -1.19 -2.39
CA ALA A 100 6.82 -0.65 -2.87
C ALA A 100 6.61 0.32 -4.04
N THR A 101 7.32 1.46 -4.01
CA THR A 101 7.31 2.48 -5.07
C THR A 101 5.93 3.01 -5.46
N GLY A 102 4.88 2.76 -4.67
CA GLY A 102 3.52 3.20 -4.95
C GLY A 102 3.39 4.72 -5.02
N HIS A 103 2.73 5.22 -6.06
CA HIS A 103 2.59 6.65 -6.36
C HIS A 103 1.30 7.25 -5.80
N GLY A 104 0.28 6.43 -5.57
CA GLY A 104 -1.01 6.90 -5.06
C GLY A 104 -1.99 5.76 -4.81
N GLY A 105 -3.20 6.11 -4.39
CA GLY A 105 -4.21 5.16 -3.94
C GLY A 105 -3.96 4.67 -2.52
N THR A 106 -4.66 3.63 -2.11
CA THR A 106 -4.57 3.08 -0.76
C THR A 106 -4.35 1.58 -0.76
N LEU A 107 -3.33 1.13 -0.03
CA LEU A 107 -3.12 -0.28 0.31
C LEU A 107 -3.49 -0.49 1.78
N ILE A 108 -4.45 -1.38 2.04
CA ILE A 108 -4.89 -1.76 3.38
C ILE A 108 -4.50 -3.21 3.64
N ILE A 109 -3.88 -3.48 4.77
CA ILE A 109 -3.48 -4.81 5.22
C ILE A 109 -4.09 -5.04 6.59
N ASP A 110 -5.02 -6.00 6.71
CA ASP A 110 -5.70 -6.28 7.97
C ASP A 110 -4.78 -6.99 8.99
N GLY A 111 -3.82 -7.77 8.51
CA GLY A 111 -2.80 -8.43 9.32
C GLY A 111 -1.49 -7.65 9.38
N ASP A 112 -0.38 -8.41 9.46
CA ASP A 112 0.97 -7.86 9.51
C ASP A 112 1.55 -7.67 8.10
N ALA A 113 2.47 -6.72 7.97
CA ALA A 113 3.32 -6.59 6.80
C ALA A 113 4.79 -6.91 7.18
N SER A 114 5.46 -7.66 6.33
CA SER A 114 6.84 -8.05 6.56
C SER A 114 7.81 -6.88 6.28
N SER A 115 9.10 -7.17 6.13
CA SER A 115 10.14 -6.18 5.92
C SER A 115 9.92 -5.31 4.68
N ARG A 116 10.44 -4.09 4.73
CA ARG A 116 10.41 -3.10 3.64
C ARG A 116 9.01 -2.75 3.12
N CYS A 117 7.99 -2.81 4.00
CA CYS A 117 6.68 -2.27 3.68
C CYS A 117 6.80 -0.78 3.34
N GLY A 118 6.29 -0.35 2.19
CA GLY A 118 6.38 1.04 1.73
C GLY A 118 7.79 1.48 1.29
N ILE A 119 8.70 0.55 0.96
CA ILE A 119 10.01 0.91 0.41
C ILE A 119 9.86 1.84 -0.80
N SER A 120 10.58 2.96 -0.78
CA SER A 120 10.61 3.96 -1.86
C SER A 120 9.23 4.45 -2.30
N MET A 121 8.20 4.39 -1.45
CA MET A 121 6.86 4.89 -1.78
C MET A 121 6.89 6.38 -2.15
N LYS A 122 6.02 6.79 -3.08
CA LYS A 122 6.03 8.10 -3.75
C LYS A 122 4.68 8.82 -3.68
N GLY A 123 3.82 8.47 -2.72
CA GLY A 123 2.51 9.13 -2.55
C GLY A 123 1.36 8.20 -2.18
N ILE A 124 1.57 6.90 -2.17
CA ILE A 124 0.58 5.90 -1.72
C ILE A 124 0.29 6.07 -0.22
N ASP A 125 -0.94 5.82 0.19
CA ASP A 125 -1.31 5.60 1.59
C ASP A 125 -1.31 4.10 1.89
N ILE A 126 -0.46 3.67 2.83
CA ILE A 126 -0.39 2.28 3.27
C ILE A 126 -0.88 2.21 4.71
N ILE A 127 -1.88 1.37 4.97
CA ILE A 127 -2.45 1.16 6.30
C ILE A 127 -2.26 -0.29 6.69
N VAL A 128 -1.50 -0.54 7.74
CA VAL A 128 -1.26 -1.87 8.30
C VAL A 128 -1.93 -1.93 9.67
N LYS A 129 -2.98 -2.77 9.80
CA LYS A 129 -3.69 -2.90 11.08
C LYS A 129 -2.89 -3.73 12.10
N GLY A 130 -2.01 -4.60 11.64
CA GLY A 130 -1.01 -5.29 12.44
C GLY A 130 0.31 -4.52 12.53
N SER A 131 1.40 -5.27 12.64
CA SER A 131 2.77 -4.77 12.78
C SER A 131 3.52 -4.77 11.45
N VAL A 132 4.61 -4.00 11.39
CA VAL A 132 5.49 -3.97 10.22
C VAL A 132 6.89 -4.46 10.57
N GLY A 133 7.51 -5.15 9.60
CA GLY A 133 8.85 -5.71 9.75
C GLY A 133 9.97 -4.70 9.50
N HIS A 134 11.18 -5.23 9.56
CA HIS A 134 12.46 -4.56 9.41
C HIS A 134 12.53 -3.62 8.20
N MET A 135 13.11 -2.43 8.39
CA MET A 135 13.33 -1.41 7.35
C MET A 135 12.06 -0.97 6.60
N SER A 136 10.89 -0.98 7.24
CA SER A 136 9.70 -0.43 6.62
C SER A 136 9.84 1.07 6.37
N ALA A 137 9.28 1.58 5.27
CA ALA A 137 9.45 2.93 4.74
C ALA A 137 10.92 3.30 4.40
N PHE A 138 11.77 2.30 4.06
CA PHE A 138 13.13 2.57 3.58
C PHE A 138 13.09 3.46 2.33
N MET A 139 13.85 4.57 2.34
CA MET A 139 13.90 5.56 1.25
C MET A 139 12.52 6.08 0.79
N ALA A 140 11.53 6.07 1.68
CA ALA A 140 10.19 6.55 1.38
C ALA A 140 10.20 8.04 1.04
N GLN A 141 9.69 8.42 -0.13
CA GLN A 141 9.78 9.78 -0.66
C GLN A 141 8.58 10.64 -0.25
N SER A 142 7.36 10.14 -0.42
CA SER A 142 6.12 10.82 -0.03
C SER A 142 5.00 9.82 0.23
N GLY A 143 3.86 10.29 0.76
CA GLY A 143 2.73 9.45 1.17
C GLY A 143 2.75 9.15 2.66
N ASN A 144 1.87 8.26 3.08
CA ASN A 144 1.70 7.93 4.49
C ASN A 144 1.81 6.42 4.73
N LEU A 145 2.61 6.02 5.73
CA LEU A 145 2.59 4.66 6.28
C LEU A 145 1.94 4.74 7.67
N VAL A 146 0.76 4.13 7.81
CA VAL A 146 -0.03 4.10 9.06
C VAL A 146 0.04 2.70 9.64
N ILE A 147 0.55 2.56 10.87
CA ILE A 147 0.82 1.30 11.56
C ILE A 147 0.01 1.29 12.86
N LEU A 148 -0.93 0.37 13.01
CA LEU A 148 -1.71 0.24 14.23
C LEU A 148 -1.01 -0.67 15.26
N GLY A 149 -0.21 -1.63 14.79
CA GLY A 149 0.65 -2.47 15.64
C GLY A 149 2.04 -1.86 15.88
N ASP A 150 3.00 -2.73 16.08
CA ASP A 150 4.40 -2.37 16.36
C ASP A 150 5.21 -2.23 15.05
N ALA A 151 6.32 -1.48 15.11
CA ALA A 151 7.30 -1.42 14.03
C ALA A 151 8.64 -2.01 14.51
N ASP A 152 9.24 -2.84 13.66
CA ASP A 152 10.52 -3.50 13.93
C ASP A 152 11.71 -2.52 13.71
N GLU A 153 12.92 -3.05 13.59
CA GLU A 153 14.16 -2.28 13.50
C GLU A 153 14.28 -1.44 12.22
N TYR A 154 14.98 -0.33 12.34
CA TYR A 154 15.36 0.60 11.26
C TYR A 154 14.17 1.17 10.49
N LEU A 155 13.08 1.51 11.19
CA LEU A 155 11.92 2.17 10.60
C LEU A 155 12.31 3.49 9.95
N GLY A 156 11.92 3.69 8.69
CA GLY A 156 12.09 4.95 7.98
C GLY A 156 13.54 5.30 7.63
N ASP A 157 14.42 4.30 7.51
CA ASP A 157 15.81 4.55 7.12
C ASP A 157 15.88 5.35 5.81
N SER A 158 16.68 6.41 5.81
CA SER A 158 16.87 7.31 4.65
C SER A 158 15.56 7.92 4.12
N ILE A 159 14.60 8.19 5.00
CA ILE A 159 13.28 8.74 4.64
C ILE A 159 13.39 10.18 4.14
N TYR A 160 12.54 10.53 3.17
CA TYR A 160 12.38 11.89 2.64
C TYR A 160 11.14 12.59 3.26
N GLU A 161 10.13 12.93 2.44
CA GLU A 161 8.95 13.69 2.88
C GLU A 161 7.77 12.81 3.31
N ALA A 162 7.91 11.49 3.17
CA ALA A 162 6.89 10.56 3.63
C ALA A 162 6.65 10.70 5.15
N LYS A 163 5.45 10.41 5.59
CA LYS A 163 5.07 10.42 6.99
C LYS A 163 4.79 9.01 7.46
N ILE A 164 5.34 8.66 8.61
CA ILE A 164 5.02 7.41 9.29
C ILE A 164 4.22 7.76 10.55
N PHE A 165 3.09 7.10 10.72
CA PHE A 165 2.26 7.17 11.92
C PHE A 165 2.21 5.78 12.55
N CYS A 166 2.64 5.65 13.80
CA CYS A 166 2.65 4.38 14.52
C CYS A 166 1.91 4.52 15.85
N LEU A 167 0.96 3.62 16.09
CA LEU A 167 0.21 3.57 17.34
C LEU A 167 0.94 2.71 18.38
N GLY A 168 1.59 1.63 17.94
CA GLY A 168 2.34 0.72 18.80
C GLY A 168 3.76 1.19 19.08
N ARG A 169 4.62 0.25 19.47
CA ARG A 169 6.03 0.52 19.78
C ARG A 169 6.87 0.50 18.51
N VAL A 170 7.87 1.37 18.46
CA VAL A 170 8.92 1.34 17.44
C VAL A 170 10.19 0.82 18.09
N LYS A 171 10.75 -0.27 17.56
CA LYS A 171 11.93 -0.93 18.12
C LYS A 171 13.20 -0.12 17.91
N SER A 172 13.42 0.37 16.70
CA SER A 172 14.46 1.36 16.38
C SER A 172 14.12 2.15 15.12
N LEU A 173 14.71 3.34 15.00
CA LEU A 173 14.62 4.17 13.81
C LEU A 173 15.84 3.94 12.93
N GLY A 174 15.66 4.07 11.61
CA GLY A 174 16.75 4.06 10.65
C GLY A 174 17.48 5.40 10.58
N ALA A 175 18.48 5.47 9.73
CA ALA A 175 19.25 6.69 9.51
C ALA A 175 18.33 7.84 9.05
N ASP A 176 18.58 9.04 9.56
CA ASP A 176 17.85 10.27 9.28
C ASP A 176 16.35 10.29 9.67
N CYS A 177 15.86 9.23 10.30
CA CYS A 177 14.47 9.18 10.78
C CYS A 177 14.38 9.54 12.26
N VAL A 178 13.47 10.46 12.61
CA VAL A 178 13.25 10.89 13.99
C VAL A 178 11.77 11.00 14.32
N GLU A 179 11.45 10.90 15.61
CA GLU A 179 10.10 11.22 16.10
C GLU A 179 9.83 12.71 15.93
N LYS A 180 8.69 13.05 15.37
CA LYS A 180 8.23 14.43 15.14
C LYS A 180 7.01 14.74 16.00
N SER A 181 6.85 15.98 16.39
CA SER A 181 5.63 16.41 17.08
C SER A 181 4.40 16.25 16.17
N MET A 182 3.32 15.70 16.71
CA MET A 182 2.03 15.64 16.05
C MET A 182 1.41 17.04 16.02
N LYS A 183 1.31 17.64 14.85
CA LYS A 183 0.59 18.90 14.64
C LYS A 183 -0.90 18.62 14.46
N LYS A 184 -1.75 19.63 14.74
CA LYS A 184 -3.19 19.52 14.50
C LYS A 184 -3.54 19.15 13.05
N SER A 185 -2.74 19.62 12.10
CA SER A 185 -2.86 19.25 10.68
C SER A 185 -2.58 17.76 10.42
N ASP A 186 -1.58 17.20 11.12
CA ASP A 186 -1.24 15.78 10.98
C ASP A 186 -2.34 14.89 11.57
N ILE A 187 -2.86 15.24 12.74
CA ILE A 187 -3.99 14.56 13.39
C ILE A 187 -5.21 14.57 12.47
N ASN A 188 -5.58 15.75 11.95
CA ASN A 188 -6.74 15.87 11.07
C ASN A 188 -6.57 15.07 9.76
N SER A 189 -5.37 15.07 9.17
CA SER A 189 -5.08 14.31 7.95
C SER A 189 -5.13 12.81 8.21
N LEU A 190 -4.52 12.35 9.30
CA LEU A 190 -4.54 10.94 9.69
C LEU A 190 -5.96 10.48 9.99
N GLN A 191 -6.75 11.28 10.76
CA GLN A 191 -8.14 10.90 11.07
C GLN A 191 -8.98 10.76 9.82
N LYS A 192 -8.81 11.64 8.81
CA LYS A 192 -9.48 11.50 7.51
C LYS A 192 -9.15 10.20 6.79
N ILE A 193 -7.86 9.78 6.83
CA ILE A 193 -7.44 8.51 6.24
C ILE A 193 -8.10 7.33 6.98
N LEU A 194 -8.10 7.35 8.31
CA LEU A 194 -8.73 6.31 9.12
C LEU A 194 -10.24 6.21 8.88
N ASP A 195 -10.93 7.36 8.89
CA ASP A 195 -12.39 7.42 8.70
C ASP A 195 -12.81 6.98 7.30
N ALA A 196 -12.05 7.36 6.27
CA ALA A 196 -12.31 6.97 4.87
C ALA A 196 -12.29 5.45 4.65
N HIS A 197 -11.59 4.72 5.53
CA HIS A 197 -11.47 3.27 5.46
C HIS A 197 -12.11 2.54 6.66
N GLU A 198 -13.00 3.25 7.39
CA GLU A 198 -13.76 2.70 8.53
C GLU A 198 -12.87 2.11 9.65
N ILE A 199 -11.65 2.66 9.81
CA ILE A 199 -10.71 2.21 10.84
C ILE A 199 -10.96 2.96 12.14
N LYS A 200 -11.45 2.23 13.14
CA LYS A 200 -11.78 2.77 14.45
C LYS A 200 -10.52 2.97 15.30
N ALA A 201 -9.80 4.07 15.05
CA ALA A 201 -8.64 4.47 15.83
C ALA A 201 -8.65 6.01 16.00
N ASP A 202 -8.08 6.47 17.11
CA ASP A 202 -7.94 7.88 17.44
C ASP A 202 -6.58 8.39 16.97
N ALA A 203 -6.58 9.23 15.94
CA ALA A 203 -5.35 9.78 15.35
C ALA A 203 -4.46 10.53 16.36
N SER A 204 -5.03 11.07 17.44
CA SER A 204 -4.27 11.78 18.48
C SER A 204 -3.35 10.88 19.31
N LYS A 205 -3.58 9.56 19.27
CA LYS A 205 -2.80 8.55 20.01
C LYS A 205 -1.57 8.06 19.24
N PHE A 206 -1.47 8.38 17.94
CA PHE A 206 -0.34 7.99 17.12
C PHE A 206 0.87 8.88 17.39
N LYS A 207 2.05 8.28 17.27
CA LYS A 207 3.30 9.01 17.13
C LYS A 207 3.62 9.18 15.65
N ARG A 208 4.24 10.31 15.31
CA ARG A 208 4.66 10.62 13.95
C ARG A 208 6.17 10.54 13.83
N TYR A 209 6.63 9.92 12.73
CA TYR A 209 8.05 9.87 12.38
C TYR A 209 8.26 10.44 10.97
N GLY A 210 9.45 10.95 10.73
CA GLY A 210 9.82 11.53 9.44
C GLY A 210 11.28 11.99 9.43
N SER A 211 11.74 12.52 8.30
CA SER A 211 13.12 12.90 8.11
C SER A 211 13.59 13.97 9.10
N GLU A 212 14.78 13.78 9.67
CA GLU A 212 15.48 14.79 10.46
C GLU A 212 15.95 15.96 9.59
N ARG A 213 16.25 15.69 8.33
CA ARG A 213 16.78 16.67 7.39
C ARG A 213 15.73 17.74 7.07
N LYS A 214 16.17 18.97 6.88
CA LYS A 214 15.43 19.96 6.10
C LYS A 214 15.58 19.55 4.66
N LEU A 215 14.60 18.78 4.19
CA LEU A 215 14.56 18.33 2.81
C LEU A 215 14.51 19.58 1.93
N TYR A 216 15.23 19.51 0.85
CA TYR A 216 15.46 20.57 -0.11
C TYR A 216 14.14 21.27 -0.46
N ASN A 217 14.01 22.55 -0.11
CA ASN A 217 13.16 23.40 -0.92
C ASN A 217 13.80 23.43 -2.32
N PHE A 218 13.41 22.49 -3.16
CA PHE A 218 13.62 22.63 -4.59
C PHE A 218 12.78 23.82 -5.08
N LYS A 219 13.22 25.02 -4.80
CA LYS A 219 12.98 26.11 -5.74
C LYS A 219 13.79 25.76 -6.97
N ILE A 220 13.22 24.91 -7.79
CA ILE A 220 13.79 24.66 -9.11
C ILE A 220 13.36 25.86 -9.94
N ASP A 221 14.19 26.90 -9.95
CA ASP A 221 14.00 28.08 -10.80
C ASP A 221 14.03 27.70 -12.30
N ASN A 222 14.34 26.43 -12.63
CA ASN A 222 14.53 25.90 -13.97
C ASN A 222 13.72 24.61 -14.26
N VAL A 223 12.54 24.44 -13.68
CA VAL A 223 11.68 23.25 -13.94
C VAL A 223 11.38 23.02 -15.44
N GLY A 224 11.51 24.04 -16.28
CA GLY A 224 11.30 23.95 -17.72
C GLY A 224 12.55 23.56 -18.53
N SER A 225 13.69 23.26 -17.88
CA SER A 225 14.96 22.99 -18.57
C SER A 225 15.34 21.49 -18.58
N TYR A 226 14.46 20.59 -18.10
CA TYR A 226 14.65 19.13 -18.08
C TYR A 226 13.53 18.41 -18.82
#